data_5277ad1016f630e9ce8169737de537a2
#
_entry.id   5277ad1016f630e9ce8169737de537a2
#
_cell.length_a   1.000
_cell.length_b   1.000
_cell.length_c   1.000
_cell.angle_alpha   90.00
_cell.angle_beta   90.00
_cell.angle_gamma   90.00
#
_symmetry.space_group_name_H-M   'P 1'
#
loop_
_entity.id
_entity.type
_entity.pdbx_description
1 polymer ?
#
loop_
_entity_poly.entity_id
_entity_poly.type
_entity_poly.pdbx_seq_one_letter_code
_entity_poly.pdbx_strand_id
1 'polypeptide(L)'
;CLIEALKKKKKKRGMEINKIYNEDCLLTMKRLEGKVNAVITSPPYNIIRPNVEGRGYDVYKDNKTNDEYIDWTLDIFKGYNSILKPNGVVLYNMSYGTENTVLMSLVIADLIRKSDFTLADIIVWKKQMATPNAMSSNKLTRIVEYVYVFCRKSEFDTFQCNKSVSSVRDTGQPNYENVFNFITAKNNDNSTHLNKATYSTELVRKLLLLYTKEGDLVYDSFMGTGTTANACIIEKRDYIGSELSEEQCKYAEKRLNIRISQPQLF
;
A
#
# COMPACT_ATOMS: atom_id res chain seq x y z
N CYS A 1 5.17 -43.19 2.25
CA CYS A 1 5.37 -43.04 0.80
C CYS A 1 4.31 -42.16 0.11
N LEU A 2 2.99 -42.53 0.19
CA LEU A 2 1.92 -41.73 -0.46
C LEU A 2 1.66 -40.38 0.25
N ILE A 3 1.75 -40.37 1.59
CA ILE A 3 1.59 -39.16 2.44
C ILE A 3 2.74 -38.18 2.24
N GLU A 4 3.97 -38.64 2.04
CA GLU A 4 5.12 -37.77 1.72
C GLU A 4 5.03 -37.22 0.29
N ALA A 5 4.53 -38.01 -0.66
CA ALA A 5 4.25 -37.55 -2.04
C ALA A 5 3.13 -36.50 -2.06
N LEU A 6 2.09 -36.65 -1.25
CA LEU A 6 1.02 -35.67 -1.09
C LEU A 6 1.49 -34.40 -0.35
N LYS A 7 2.38 -34.53 0.65
CA LYS A 7 3.03 -33.40 1.31
C LYS A 7 3.99 -32.67 0.36
N LYS A 8 4.75 -33.39 -0.50
CA LYS A 8 5.61 -32.78 -1.54
C LYS A 8 4.77 -32.11 -2.66
N LYS A 9 3.61 -32.65 -3.03
CA LYS A 9 2.70 -32.00 -3.99
C LYS A 9 2.04 -30.75 -3.43
N LYS A 10 1.72 -30.68 -2.12
CA LYS A 10 1.26 -29.45 -1.45
C LYS A 10 2.33 -28.36 -1.38
N LYS A 11 3.63 -28.73 -1.36
CA LYS A 11 4.77 -27.80 -1.27
C LYS A 11 5.14 -27.12 -2.62
N LYS A 12 4.53 -27.55 -3.75
CA LYS A 12 4.81 -27.05 -5.12
C LYS A 12 3.65 -26.31 -5.80
N ARG A 13 2.53 -26.04 -5.12
CA ARG A 13 1.56 -25.08 -5.64
C ARG A 13 2.09 -23.67 -5.36
N GLY A 14 2.59 -22.99 -6.39
CA GLY A 14 2.88 -21.56 -6.34
C GLY A 14 1.66 -20.80 -5.81
N MET A 15 1.87 -19.64 -5.20
CA MET A 15 0.77 -18.79 -4.77
C MET A 15 -0.11 -18.43 -5.97
N GLU A 16 -1.42 -18.47 -5.76
CA GLU A 16 -2.41 -17.95 -6.70
C GLU A 16 -2.30 -16.43 -6.75
N ILE A 17 -2.08 -15.88 -7.94
CA ILE A 17 -2.17 -14.44 -8.19
C ILE A 17 -3.64 -14.01 -8.29
N ASN A 18 -3.90 -12.72 -8.21
CA ASN A 18 -5.24 -12.12 -8.21
C ASN A 18 -6.11 -12.64 -7.05
N LYS A 19 -5.49 -12.75 -5.87
CA LYS A 19 -6.09 -13.29 -4.66
C LYS A 19 -5.77 -12.47 -3.42
N ILE A 20 -6.75 -12.41 -2.52
CA ILE A 20 -6.59 -11.89 -1.16
C ILE A 20 -6.49 -13.09 -0.21
N TYR A 21 -5.42 -13.12 0.58
CA TYR A 21 -5.19 -14.16 1.58
C TYR A 21 -5.64 -13.66 2.95
N ASN A 22 -6.55 -14.38 3.58
CA ASN A 22 -6.99 -14.07 4.95
C ASN A 22 -5.96 -14.60 5.95
N GLU A 23 -4.86 -13.88 6.09
CA GLU A 23 -3.75 -14.22 6.98
C GLU A 23 -2.86 -13.00 7.23
N ASP A 24 -1.95 -13.14 8.19
CA ASP A 24 -0.91 -12.13 8.44
C ASP A 24 -0.01 -11.93 7.21
N CYS A 25 0.29 -10.66 6.89
CA CYS A 25 1.09 -10.28 5.73
C CYS A 25 2.49 -10.91 5.72
N LEU A 26 3.11 -11.13 6.89
CA LEU A 26 4.40 -11.80 7.00
C LEU A 26 4.35 -13.28 6.57
N LEU A 27 3.20 -13.94 6.75
CA LEU A 27 3.00 -15.32 6.27
C LEU A 27 2.88 -15.35 4.74
N THR A 28 2.13 -14.42 4.18
CA THR A 28 2.00 -14.27 2.72
C THR A 28 3.35 -13.98 2.09
N MET A 29 4.11 -13.02 2.63
CA MET A 29 5.40 -12.61 2.10
C MET A 29 6.43 -13.75 2.03
N LYS A 30 6.43 -14.70 2.98
CA LYS A 30 7.31 -15.88 2.95
C LYS A 30 7.15 -16.77 1.70
N ARG A 31 6.09 -16.59 0.92
CA ARG A 31 5.77 -17.36 -0.29
C ARG A 31 5.94 -16.58 -1.59
N LEU A 32 6.30 -15.27 -1.48
CA LEU A 32 6.33 -14.33 -2.62
C LEU A 32 7.74 -14.00 -3.13
N GLU A 33 8.78 -14.56 -2.56
CA GLU A 33 10.18 -14.24 -2.78
C GLU A 33 10.52 -13.76 -4.22
N GLY A 34 11.00 -12.51 -4.34
CA GLY A 34 11.49 -11.92 -5.58
C GLY A 34 10.46 -11.78 -6.72
N LYS A 35 9.16 -11.74 -6.43
CA LYS A 35 8.11 -11.78 -7.47
C LYS A 35 7.36 -10.47 -7.67
N VAL A 36 7.38 -9.58 -6.70
CA VAL A 36 6.55 -8.38 -6.64
C VAL A 36 7.24 -7.20 -7.31
N ASN A 37 6.54 -6.49 -8.18
CA ASN A 37 7.05 -5.29 -8.86
C ASN A 37 6.89 -4.05 -7.97
N ALA A 38 5.76 -3.92 -7.29
CA ALA A 38 5.49 -2.81 -6.37
C ALA A 38 4.66 -3.26 -5.17
N VAL A 39 4.93 -2.67 -4.02
CA VAL A 39 4.03 -2.70 -2.85
C VAL A 39 3.27 -1.39 -2.82
N ILE A 40 1.94 -1.44 -2.74
CA ILE A 40 1.08 -0.25 -2.53
C ILE A 40 0.19 -0.55 -1.35
N THR A 41 0.35 0.19 -0.27
CA THR A 41 -0.32 -0.14 0.98
C THR A 41 -0.53 1.05 1.89
N SER A 42 -1.52 0.94 2.77
CA SER A 42 -1.80 1.86 3.87
C SER A 42 -1.95 1.06 5.16
N PRO A 43 -0.96 1.09 6.05
CA PRO A 43 -1.03 0.34 7.31
C PRO A 43 -2.07 0.94 8.26
N PRO A 44 -2.49 0.22 9.30
CA PRO A 44 -3.19 0.83 10.42
C PRO A 44 -2.27 1.85 11.10
N TYR A 45 -2.78 3.07 11.36
CA TYR A 45 -1.93 4.21 11.78
C TYR A 45 -1.62 4.26 13.29
N ASN A 46 -1.97 3.22 14.04
CA ASN A 46 -1.80 3.15 15.49
C ASN A 46 -2.37 4.40 16.20
N ILE A 47 -3.57 4.78 15.81
CA ILE A 47 -4.31 5.87 16.43
C ILE A 47 -4.91 5.33 17.71
N ILE A 48 -4.21 5.51 18.85
CA ILE A 48 -4.68 5.11 20.17
C ILE A 48 -5.98 5.89 20.45
N ARG A 49 -7.11 5.26 20.17
CA ARG A 49 -8.42 5.80 20.57
C ARG A 49 -8.93 4.98 21.73
N PRO A 50 -9.35 5.61 22.84
CA PRO A 50 -10.13 4.91 23.85
C PRO A 50 -11.35 4.29 23.15
N ASN A 51 -11.71 3.08 23.55
CA ASN A 51 -12.80 2.28 23.00
C ASN A 51 -14.08 3.11 22.83
N VAL A 52 -14.27 3.65 21.66
CA VAL A 52 -15.57 4.17 21.23
C VAL A 52 -16.18 3.06 20.38
N GLU A 53 -17.25 2.46 20.86
CA GLU A 53 -18.00 1.41 20.18
C GLU A 53 -18.21 1.79 18.70
N GLY A 54 -17.83 0.88 17.78
CA GLY A 54 -17.96 1.08 16.35
C GLY A 54 -16.87 1.92 15.66
N ARG A 55 -15.75 2.24 16.35
CA ARG A 55 -14.59 2.92 15.76
C ARG A 55 -13.32 2.12 16.06
N GLY A 56 -12.81 1.39 15.08
CA GLY A 56 -11.60 0.59 15.18
C GLY A 56 -11.58 -0.50 14.12
N TYR A 57 -10.50 -1.23 14.09
CA TYR A 57 -10.41 -2.46 13.30
C TYR A 57 -11.00 -3.61 14.13
N ASP A 58 -11.69 -4.54 13.49
CA ASP A 58 -12.31 -5.70 14.15
C ASP A 58 -11.27 -6.69 14.74
N VAL A 59 -10.11 -6.81 14.10
CA VAL A 59 -9.07 -7.77 14.49
C VAL A 59 -7.79 -7.10 14.99
N TYR A 60 -7.42 -5.92 14.48
CA TYR A 60 -6.19 -5.23 14.84
C TYR A 60 -6.43 -4.23 15.98
N LYS A 61 -5.59 -4.29 17.01
CA LYS A 61 -5.64 -3.34 18.15
C LYS A 61 -4.62 -2.23 17.94
N ASP A 62 -5.11 -1.01 17.77
CA ASP A 62 -4.31 0.23 17.66
C ASP A 62 -3.78 0.69 19.04
N ASN A 63 -2.98 -0.12 19.71
CA ASN A 63 -2.53 0.13 21.08
C ASN A 63 -1.04 -0.09 21.30
N LYS A 64 -0.24 -0.15 20.24
CA LYS A 64 1.22 -0.28 20.35
C LYS A 64 1.84 1.01 20.86
N THR A 65 2.91 0.91 21.64
CA THR A 65 3.83 2.03 21.84
C THR A 65 4.47 2.45 20.52
N ASN A 66 5.07 3.64 20.47
CA ASN A 66 5.75 4.08 19.24
C ASN A 66 6.87 3.11 18.83
N ASP A 67 7.65 2.64 19.79
CA ASP A 67 8.77 1.73 19.52
C ASP A 67 8.26 0.36 19.02
N GLU A 68 7.24 -0.21 19.67
CA GLU A 68 6.63 -1.47 19.20
C GLU A 68 6.04 -1.35 17.78
N TYR A 69 5.46 -0.18 17.45
CA TYR A 69 4.93 0.06 16.11
C TYR A 69 6.06 0.21 15.08
N ILE A 70 7.15 0.88 15.44
CA ILE A 70 8.34 1.04 14.60
C ILE A 70 8.97 -0.33 14.34
N ASP A 71 9.19 -1.15 15.37
CA ASP A 71 9.78 -2.48 15.23
C ASP A 71 8.91 -3.39 14.36
N TRP A 72 7.60 -3.39 14.58
CA TRP A 72 6.65 -4.10 13.72
C TRP A 72 6.71 -3.63 12.26
N THR A 73 6.85 -2.32 12.02
CA THR A 73 6.96 -1.77 10.66
C THR A 73 8.30 -2.18 10.02
N LEU A 74 9.39 -2.19 10.78
CA LEU A 74 10.71 -2.66 10.31
C LEU A 74 10.68 -4.14 9.89
N ASP A 75 9.99 -5.00 10.63
CA ASP A 75 9.80 -6.41 10.25
C ASP A 75 9.02 -6.56 8.94
N ILE A 76 7.99 -5.73 8.74
CA ILE A 76 7.24 -5.70 7.48
C ILE A 76 8.14 -5.25 6.31
N PHE A 77 8.95 -4.20 6.49
CA PHE A 77 9.88 -3.73 5.45
C PHE A 77 10.98 -4.75 5.14
N LYS A 78 11.43 -5.53 6.12
CA LYS A 78 12.29 -6.69 5.88
C LYS A 78 11.61 -7.73 5.00
N GLY A 79 10.31 -7.96 5.22
CA GLY A 79 9.48 -8.77 4.32
C GLY A 79 9.41 -8.19 2.90
N TYR A 80 9.19 -6.88 2.75
CA TYR A 80 9.19 -6.22 1.43
C TYR A 80 10.51 -6.39 0.70
N ASN A 81 11.64 -6.30 1.41
CA ASN A 81 12.95 -6.52 0.80
C ASN A 81 13.09 -7.91 0.17
N SER A 82 12.49 -8.93 0.80
CA SER A 82 12.55 -10.31 0.30
C SER A 82 11.64 -10.57 -0.91
N ILE A 83 10.51 -9.85 -1.03
CA ILE A 83 9.50 -10.13 -2.07
C ILE A 83 9.67 -9.29 -3.33
N LEU A 84 10.29 -8.11 -3.23
CA LEU A 84 10.43 -7.19 -4.34
C LEU A 84 11.44 -7.71 -5.37
N LYS A 85 11.09 -7.57 -6.65
CA LYS A 85 12.03 -7.70 -7.77
C LYS A 85 13.11 -6.61 -7.69
N PRO A 86 14.22 -6.73 -8.44
CA PRO A 86 15.14 -5.61 -8.64
C PRO A 86 14.41 -4.35 -9.12
N ASN A 87 14.79 -3.19 -8.57
CA ASN A 87 14.16 -1.88 -8.80
C ASN A 87 12.67 -1.80 -8.42
N GLY A 88 12.17 -2.74 -7.62
CA GLY A 88 10.82 -2.68 -7.06
C GLY A 88 10.69 -1.57 -6.02
N VAL A 89 9.49 -1.01 -5.90
CA VAL A 89 9.21 0.14 -5.02
C VAL A 89 8.15 -0.19 -3.98
N VAL A 90 8.21 0.53 -2.85
CA VAL A 90 7.15 0.52 -1.83
C VAL A 90 6.49 1.90 -1.80
N LEU A 91 5.21 1.94 -2.12
CA LEU A 91 4.36 3.12 -2.04
C LEU A 91 3.56 3.03 -0.74
N TYR A 92 4.08 3.67 0.30
CA TYR A 92 3.61 3.54 1.68
C TYR A 92 2.78 4.76 2.06
N ASN A 93 1.45 4.62 2.05
CA ASN A 93 0.56 5.71 2.45
C ASN A 93 0.50 5.78 3.97
N MET A 94 0.91 6.90 4.53
CA MET A 94 0.83 7.16 5.96
C MET A 94 0.57 8.63 6.24
N SER A 95 -0.19 8.89 7.30
CA SER A 95 -0.43 10.23 7.82
C SER A 95 -0.30 10.22 9.34
N TYR A 96 -0.27 11.41 9.94
CA TYR A 96 -0.23 11.54 11.39
C TYR A 96 -1.64 11.61 11.99
N GLY A 97 -1.84 10.92 13.10
CA GLY A 97 -3.06 10.99 13.90
C GLY A 97 -3.18 12.31 14.66
N THR A 98 -4.38 12.63 15.11
CA THR A 98 -4.61 13.79 15.98
C THR A 98 -3.99 13.55 17.36
N GLU A 99 -4.04 12.32 17.81
CA GLU A 99 -3.61 11.86 19.14
C GLU A 99 -2.10 11.57 19.16
N ASN A 100 -1.52 11.15 18.03
CA ASN A 100 -0.10 10.85 17.89
C ASN A 100 0.48 11.50 16.63
N THR A 101 0.91 12.74 16.76
CA THR A 101 1.42 13.54 15.64
C THR A 101 2.86 13.22 15.25
N VAL A 102 3.61 12.56 16.13
CA VAL A 102 5.04 12.30 15.93
C VAL A 102 5.34 10.93 15.31
N LEU A 103 4.44 9.95 15.49
CA LEU A 103 4.68 8.56 15.08
C LEU A 103 5.09 8.44 13.61
N MET A 104 4.38 9.11 12.70
CA MET A 104 4.71 9.09 11.28
C MET A 104 6.18 9.49 11.02
N SER A 105 6.63 10.60 11.63
CA SER A 105 8.00 11.09 11.46
C SER A 105 9.03 10.12 12.03
N LEU A 106 8.75 9.50 13.18
CA LEU A 106 9.62 8.50 13.79
C LEU A 106 9.72 7.25 12.93
N VAL A 107 8.60 6.73 12.43
CA VAL A 107 8.56 5.56 11.55
C VAL A 107 9.39 5.80 10.28
N ILE A 108 9.17 6.92 9.59
CA ILE A 108 9.88 7.21 8.34
C ILE A 108 11.38 7.38 8.60
N ALA A 109 11.77 8.08 9.67
CA ALA A 109 13.18 8.25 10.04
C ALA A 109 13.87 6.91 10.34
N ASP A 110 13.21 6.03 11.08
CA ASP A 110 13.77 4.73 11.45
C ASP A 110 13.78 3.74 10.28
N LEU A 111 12.79 3.77 9.39
CA LEU A 111 12.85 3.02 8.14
C LEU A 111 14.08 3.38 7.30
N ILE A 112 14.37 4.68 7.15
CA ILE A 112 15.56 5.15 6.41
C ILE A 112 16.85 4.71 7.09
N ARG A 113 16.91 4.76 8.42
CA ARG A 113 18.14 4.46 9.18
C ARG A 113 18.40 2.98 9.34
N LYS A 114 17.35 2.19 9.65
CA LYS A 114 17.49 0.81 10.16
C LYS A 114 17.11 -0.26 9.14
N SER A 115 16.49 0.08 8.00
CA SER A 115 16.14 -0.88 6.95
C SER A 115 17.07 -0.79 5.74
N ASP A 116 16.91 -1.72 4.78
CA ASP A 116 17.62 -1.68 3.49
C ASP A 116 17.04 -0.66 2.51
N PHE A 117 15.98 0.06 2.91
CA PHE A 117 15.30 1.04 2.08
C PHE A 117 15.74 2.47 2.36
N THR A 118 15.63 3.31 1.33
CA THR A 118 15.74 4.75 1.44
C THR A 118 14.50 5.43 0.86
N LEU A 119 14.25 6.66 1.28
CA LEU A 119 13.17 7.47 0.75
C LEU A 119 13.59 8.08 -0.58
N ALA A 120 12.91 7.70 -1.66
CA ALA A 120 13.17 8.18 -3.00
C ALA A 120 12.35 9.43 -3.34
N ASP A 121 11.09 9.51 -2.89
CA ASP A 121 10.22 10.66 -3.09
C ASP A 121 9.10 10.68 -2.03
N ILE A 122 8.40 11.82 -1.94
CA ILE A 122 7.21 12.01 -1.14
C ILE A 122 6.11 12.57 -2.03
N ILE A 123 5.06 11.79 -2.24
CA ILE A 123 3.88 12.24 -2.98
C ILE A 123 2.86 12.81 -1.99
N VAL A 124 2.44 14.03 -2.23
CA VAL A 124 1.39 14.68 -1.44
C VAL A 124 0.03 14.30 -2.06
N TRP A 125 -0.77 13.54 -1.33
CA TRP A 125 -2.15 13.28 -1.70
C TRP A 125 -3.06 14.33 -1.09
N LYS A 126 -3.57 15.25 -1.93
CA LYS A 126 -4.62 16.18 -1.56
C LYS A 126 -5.99 15.51 -1.71
N LYS A 127 -6.72 15.41 -0.62
CA LYS A 127 -8.11 14.92 -0.60
C LYS A 127 -9.04 15.96 -1.24
N GLN A 128 -10.07 15.49 -1.91
CA GLN A 128 -11.07 16.39 -2.51
C GLN A 128 -11.89 17.12 -1.44
N MET A 129 -12.12 16.45 -0.30
CA MET A 129 -12.88 17.02 0.83
C MET A 129 -12.07 16.87 2.13
N ALA A 130 -11.99 17.93 2.91
CA ALA A 130 -11.42 17.90 4.25
C ALA A 130 -12.52 17.67 5.29
N THR A 131 -12.22 16.86 6.30
CA THR A 131 -13.07 16.82 7.51
C THR A 131 -12.68 18.01 8.37
N PRO A 132 -13.61 18.95 8.64
CA PRO A 132 -13.32 20.13 9.45
C PRO A 132 -12.79 19.73 10.84
N ASN A 133 -11.78 20.43 11.33
CA ASN A 133 -11.30 20.32 12.69
C ASN A 133 -11.79 21.55 13.50
N ALA A 134 -13.06 21.55 13.82
CA ALA A 134 -13.69 22.64 14.58
C ALA A 134 -13.54 22.49 16.11
N MET A 135 -13.05 21.35 16.57
CA MET A 135 -12.95 20.99 18.01
C MET A 135 -11.61 21.39 18.64
N SER A 136 -10.64 21.80 17.86
CA SER A 136 -9.29 22.11 18.31
C SER A 136 -8.89 23.53 17.93
N SER A 137 -8.55 24.37 18.94
CA SER A 137 -8.11 25.74 18.72
C SER A 137 -6.68 25.88 18.17
N ASN A 138 -5.87 24.82 18.30
CA ASN A 138 -4.45 24.81 17.97
C ASN A 138 -4.07 23.88 16.82
N LYS A 139 -5.04 23.29 16.10
CA LYS A 139 -4.79 22.37 14.98
C LYS A 139 -5.57 22.78 13.76
N LEU A 140 -4.89 22.84 12.63
CA LEU A 140 -5.50 23.14 11.35
C LEU A 140 -6.32 21.95 10.82
N THR A 141 -7.29 22.22 9.97
CA THR A 141 -7.98 21.22 9.18
C THR A 141 -7.03 20.56 8.19
N ARG A 142 -6.90 19.25 8.25
CA ARG A 142 -6.01 18.47 7.38
C ARG A 142 -6.72 18.04 6.12
N ILE A 143 -6.13 18.34 4.98
CA ILE A 143 -6.64 17.98 3.65
C ILE A 143 -5.66 17.09 2.90
N VAL A 144 -4.47 16.84 3.44
CA VAL A 144 -3.44 16.04 2.78
C VAL A 144 -3.06 14.81 3.59
N GLU A 145 -2.64 13.77 2.88
CA GLU A 145 -1.87 12.65 3.38
C GLU A 145 -0.63 12.46 2.49
N TYR A 146 0.26 11.58 2.87
CA TYR A 146 1.52 11.37 2.18
C TYR A 146 1.63 9.92 1.71
N VAL A 147 2.15 9.75 0.49
CA VAL A 147 2.61 8.46 0.00
C VAL A 147 4.13 8.54 -0.08
N TYR A 148 4.79 7.82 0.80
CA TYR A 148 6.25 7.72 0.83
C TYR A 148 6.70 6.68 -0.18
N VAL A 149 7.54 7.08 -1.11
CA VAL A 149 8.12 6.22 -2.14
C VAL A 149 9.46 5.71 -1.64
N PHE A 150 9.53 4.43 -1.31
CA PHE A 150 10.78 3.79 -0.91
C PHE A 150 11.32 2.90 -2.02
N CYS A 151 12.64 2.93 -2.21
CA CYS A 151 13.40 1.94 -2.98
C CYS A 151 14.52 1.37 -2.11
N ARG A 152 15.14 0.25 -2.53
CA ARG A 152 16.34 -0.21 -1.83
C ARG A 152 17.46 0.81 -1.96
N LYS A 153 18.27 0.96 -0.90
CA LYS A 153 19.43 1.87 -0.89
C LYS A 153 20.38 1.59 -2.05
N SER A 154 20.58 0.31 -2.38
CA SER A 154 21.43 -0.14 -3.49
C SER A 154 20.83 0.14 -4.89
N GLU A 155 19.58 0.51 -4.96
CA GLU A 155 18.83 0.73 -6.22
C GLU A 155 18.39 2.19 -6.41
N PHE A 156 18.86 3.10 -5.55
CA PHE A 156 18.43 4.50 -5.58
C PHE A 156 18.68 5.19 -6.92
N ASP A 157 19.79 4.86 -7.58
CA ASP A 157 20.13 5.45 -8.87
C ASP A 157 19.57 4.69 -10.08
N THR A 158 18.96 3.51 -9.85
CA THR A 158 18.49 2.63 -10.93
C THR A 158 16.98 2.43 -10.96
N PHE A 159 16.27 2.68 -9.85
CA PHE A 159 14.80 2.62 -9.85
C PHE A 159 14.23 3.73 -10.75
N GLN A 160 13.06 3.49 -11.31
CA GLN A 160 12.44 4.42 -12.26
C GLN A 160 10.95 4.60 -11.97
N CYS A 161 10.44 5.79 -12.28
CA CYS A 161 9.01 6.04 -12.47
C CYS A 161 8.70 6.17 -13.96
N ASN A 162 7.44 5.95 -14.34
CA ASN A 162 6.97 6.01 -15.73
C ASN A 162 6.78 7.47 -16.17
N LYS A 163 7.89 8.12 -16.57
CA LYS A 163 7.88 9.45 -17.17
C LYS A 163 8.20 9.34 -18.65
N SER A 164 7.43 10.02 -19.48
CA SER A 164 7.70 10.07 -20.92
C SER A 164 8.90 10.95 -21.21
N VAL A 165 9.67 10.59 -22.23
CA VAL A 165 10.73 11.45 -22.76
C VAL A 165 10.08 12.56 -23.57
N SER A 166 10.27 13.82 -23.16
CA SER A 166 9.73 14.99 -23.86
C SER A 166 10.65 15.50 -24.96
N SER A 167 11.97 15.36 -24.78
CA SER A 167 13.00 15.76 -25.74
C SER A 167 14.33 15.06 -25.42
N VAL A 168 15.30 15.17 -26.33
CA VAL A 168 16.68 14.73 -26.10
C VAL A 168 17.58 15.95 -26.19
N ARG A 169 18.50 16.12 -25.20
CA ARG A 169 19.48 17.20 -25.15
C ARG A 169 20.58 16.99 -26.18
N ASP A 170 21.31 18.03 -26.52
CA ASP A 170 22.48 17.96 -27.43
C ASP A 170 23.55 16.98 -26.93
N THR A 171 23.58 16.69 -25.61
CA THR A 171 24.46 15.69 -24.98
C THR A 171 23.99 14.24 -25.16
N GLY A 172 22.86 14.00 -25.82
CA GLY A 172 22.22 12.70 -25.94
C GLY A 172 21.40 12.25 -24.72
N GLN A 173 21.36 13.06 -23.64
CA GLN A 173 20.59 12.73 -22.45
C GLN A 173 19.10 13.07 -22.63
N PRO A 174 18.17 12.21 -22.15
CA PRO A 174 16.73 12.51 -22.23
C PRO A 174 16.32 13.63 -21.27
N ASN A 175 15.41 14.47 -21.74
CA ASN A 175 14.56 15.30 -20.89
C ASN A 175 13.23 14.58 -20.71
N TYR A 176 12.77 14.49 -19.46
CA TYR A 176 11.49 13.88 -19.15
C TYR A 176 10.41 14.94 -19.00
N GLU A 177 9.15 14.54 -19.19
CA GLU A 177 7.99 15.37 -18.88
C GLU A 177 7.92 15.74 -17.41
N ASN A 178 7.32 16.89 -17.10
CA ASN A 178 7.09 17.30 -15.72
C ASN A 178 5.89 16.55 -15.15
N VAL A 179 6.16 15.64 -14.22
CA VAL A 179 5.15 14.95 -13.42
C VAL A 179 5.31 15.40 -11.97
N PHE A 180 4.27 16.01 -11.43
CA PHE A 180 4.30 16.56 -10.08
C PHE A 180 4.09 15.47 -9.04
N ASN A 181 4.81 15.55 -7.92
CA ASN A 181 4.60 14.73 -6.73
C ASN A 181 3.39 15.19 -5.90
N PHE A 182 2.34 15.64 -6.55
CA PHE A 182 1.11 16.14 -5.96
C PHE A 182 -0.09 15.55 -6.68
N ILE A 183 -0.88 14.76 -5.95
CA ILE A 183 -2.04 14.06 -6.49
C ILE A 183 -3.31 14.54 -5.80
N THR A 184 -4.27 15.08 -6.56
CA THR A 184 -5.64 15.26 -6.06
C THR A 184 -6.46 14.03 -6.39
N ALA A 185 -7.10 13.42 -5.37
CA ALA A 185 -7.97 12.28 -5.54
C ALA A 185 -9.07 12.26 -4.47
N LYS A 186 -10.12 11.47 -4.71
CA LYS A 186 -11.19 11.23 -3.72
C LYS A 186 -10.61 10.76 -2.40
N ASN A 187 -11.32 11.01 -1.30
CA ASN A 187 -10.91 10.57 0.03
C ASN A 187 -10.91 9.05 0.15
N ASN A 188 -11.99 8.43 -0.33
CA ASN A 188 -12.22 6.98 -0.38
C ASN A 188 -13.27 6.67 -1.45
N ASP A 189 -13.60 5.39 -1.62
CA ASP A 189 -14.60 4.94 -2.59
C ASP A 189 -16.02 4.91 -2.00
N ASN A 190 -16.21 5.20 -0.71
CA ASN A 190 -17.48 5.08 0.01
C ASN A 190 -18.18 3.71 -0.17
N SER A 191 -17.38 2.66 -0.37
CA SER A 191 -17.89 1.35 -0.79
C SER A 191 -18.53 0.56 0.35
N THR A 192 -18.21 0.86 1.61
CA THR A 192 -18.72 0.15 2.79
C THR A 192 -18.53 0.93 4.08
N HIS A 193 -19.24 0.52 5.13
CA HIS A 193 -19.06 1.00 6.50
C HIS A 193 -18.04 0.18 7.31
N LEU A 194 -17.62 -0.98 6.80
CA LEU A 194 -16.69 -1.89 7.48
C LEU A 194 -15.32 -1.26 7.75
N ASN A 195 -14.86 -0.43 6.82
CA ASN A 195 -13.62 0.31 6.98
C ASN A 195 -13.74 1.69 6.33
N LYS A 196 -13.76 2.74 7.14
CA LYS A 196 -13.83 4.13 6.67
C LYS A 196 -12.46 4.75 6.41
N ALA A 197 -11.40 4.10 6.84
CA ALA A 197 -10.03 4.60 6.76
C ALA A 197 -9.29 4.12 5.49
N THR A 198 -10.02 3.80 4.42
CA THR A 198 -9.43 3.38 3.15
C THR A 198 -9.08 4.58 2.28
N TYR A 199 -8.02 4.46 1.49
CA TYR A 199 -7.79 5.38 0.37
C TYR A 199 -8.72 5.06 -0.81
N SER A 200 -8.73 5.93 -1.83
CA SER A 200 -9.58 5.73 -3.01
C SER A 200 -8.90 4.92 -4.10
N THR A 201 -9.72 4.20 -4.88
CA THR A 201 -9.26 3.55 -6.13
C THR A 201 -8.59 4.56 -7.07
N GLU A 202 -9.10 5.82 -7.13
CA GLU A 202 -8.51 6.87 -7.97
C GLU A 202 -7.06 7.18 -7.59
N LEU A 203 -6.74 7.27 -6.29
CA LEU A 203 -5.35 7.46 -5.84
C LEU A 203 -4.47 6.31 -6.29
N VAL A 204 -4.90 5.07 -6.00
CA VAL A 204 -4.10 3.88 -6.30
C VAL A 204 -3.85 3.73 -7.80
N ARG A 205 -4.85 4.00 -8.65
CA ARG A 205 -4.70 4.01 -10.12
C ARG A 205 -3.59 4.97 -10.57
N LYS A 206 -3.57 6.20 -10.04
CA LYS A 206 -2.53 7.19 -10.36
C LYS A 206 -1.13 6.70 -9.92
N LEU A 207 -1.03 6.05 -8.75
CA LEU A 207 0.22 5.46 -8.28
C LEU A 207 0.67 4.28 -9.16
N LEU A 208 -0.26 3.40 -9.56
CA LEU A 208 0.04 2.28 -10.48
C LEU A 208 0.60 2.78 -11.81
N LEU A 209 -0.01 3.81 -12.40
CA LEU A 209 0.43 4.37 -13.67
C LEU A 209 1.84 4.99 -13.57
N LEU A 210 2.21 5.53 -12.40
CA LEU A 210 3.53 6.13 -12.18
C LEU A 210 4.64 5.10 -11.97
N TYR A 211 4.36 3.94 -11.37
CA TYR A 211 5.41 3.04 -10.87
C TYR A 211 5.31 1.60 -11.36
N THR A 212 4.28 1.26 -12.14
CA THR A 212 4.08 -0.11 -12.65
C THR A 212 3.67 -0.12 -14.11
N LYS A 213 3.78 -1.29 -14.76
CA LYS A 213 3.33 -1.55 -16.12
C LYS A 213 2.21 -2.59 -16.14
N GLU A 214 1.46 -2.71 -17.24
CA GLU A 214 0.47 -3.79 -17.40
C GLU A 214 1.15 -5.17 -17.19
N GLY A 215 0.48 -6.05 -16.47
CA GLY A 215 0.98 -7.36 -16.10
C GLY A 215 1.95 -7.40 -14.91
N ASP A 216 2.34 -6.26 -14.34
CA ASP A 216 3.14 -6.22 -13.12
C ASP A 216 2.36 -6.74 -11.92
N LEU A 217 3.03 -7.46 -11.02
CA LEU A 217 2.47 -7.95 -9.78
C LEU A 217 2.61 -6.91 -8.67
N VAL A 218 1.49 -6.51 -8.11
CA VAL A 218 1.38 -5.56 -6.99
C VAL A 218 0.98 -6.30 -5.71
N TYR A 219 1.61 -5.96 -4.61
CA TYR A 219 1.27 -6.51 -3.29
C TYR A 219 0.72 -5.42 -2.37
N ASP A 220 -0.36 -5.77 -1.64
CA ASP A 220 -0.88 -4.96 -0.55
C ASP A 220 -0.93 -5.78 0.73
N SER A 221 -0.15 -5.38 1.73
CA SER A 221 -0.06 -6.08 3.02
C SER A 221 -1.24 -5.83 3.95
N PHE A 222 -2.07 -4.82 3.65
CA PHE A 222 -3.25 -4.44 4.42
C PHE A 222 -4.41 -4.16 3.47
N MET A 223 -4.80 -5.18 2.71
CA MET A 223 -5.71 -5.08 1.56
C MET A 223 -7.09 -4.51 1.92
N GLY A 224 -7.54 -4.69 3.17
CA GLY A 224 -8.81 -4.18 3.64
C GLY A 224 -9.98 -4.58 2.75
N THR A 225 -10.73 -3.60 2.28
CA THR A 225 -11.90 -3.79 1.41
C THR A 225 -11.56 -3.94 -0.08
N GLY A 226 -10.30 -4.19 -0.42
CA GLY A 226 -9.85 -4.54 -1.79
C GLY A 226 -9.65 -3.34 -2.72
N THR A 227 -9.35 -2.15 -2.21
CA THR A 227 -9.17 -0.95 -3.04
C THR A 227 -7.98 -1.09 -3.99
N THR A 228 -6.84 -1.58 -3.50
CA THR A 228 -5.65 -1.83 -4.33
C THR A 228 -5.94 -2.87 -5.41
N ALA A 229 -6.58 -3.98 -5.05
CA ALA A 229 -6.96 -5.02 -6.01
C ALA A 229 -7.91 -4.48 -7.09
N ASN A 230 -8.91 -3.67 -6.70
CA ASN A 230 -9.82 -3.03 -7.65
C ASN A 230 -9.09 -2.12 -8.63
N ALA A 231 -8.13 -1.33 -8.16
CA ALA A 231 -7.31 -0.48 -9.03
C ALA A 231 -6.43 -1.31 -9.97
N CYS A 232 -5.83 -2.41 -9.48
CA CYS A 232 -5.04 -3.33 -10.29
C CYS A 232 -5.85 -3.94 -11.44
N ILE A 233 -7.08 -4.40 -11.18
CA ILE A 233 -7.97 -4.92 -12.22
C ILE A 233 -8.25 -3.87 -13.29
N ILE A 234 -8.55 -2.63 -12.90
CA ILE A 234 -8.83 -1.53 -13.83
C ILE A 234 -7.61 -1.25 -14.72
N GLU A 235 -6.43 -1.20 -14.13
CA GLU A 235 -5.18 -0.86 -14.81
C GLU A 235 -4.46 -2.10 -15.37
N LYS A 236 -5.08 -3.28 -15.38
CA LYS A 236 -4.52 -4.54 -15.91
C LYS A 236 -3.21 -4.94 -15.24
N ARG A 237 -3.12 -4.79 -13.93
CA ARG A 237 -2.03 -5.31 -13.10
C ARG A 237 -2.52 -6.55 -12.38
N ASP A 238 -1.61 -7.48 -12.11
CA ASP A 238 -1.88 -8.57 -11.19
C ASP A 238 -1.74 -8.10 -9.74
N TYR A 239 -2.47 -8.74 -8.83
CA TYR A 239 -2.39 -8.39 -7.42
C TYR A 239 -2.29 -9.61 -6.52
N ILE A 240 -1.73 -9.41 -5.35
CA ILE A 240 -1.84 -10.28 -4.18
C ILE A 240 -2.06 -9.37 -2.97
N GLY A 241 -2.95 -9.76 -2.07
CA GLY A 241 -3.21 -9.04 -0.85
C GLY A 241 -3.23 -9.92 0.38
N SER A 242 -2.93 -9.33 1.53
CA SER A 242 -3.14 -9.91 2.85
C SER A 242 -4.15 -9.07 3.62
N GLU A 243 -5.05 -9.72 4.33
CA GLU A 243 -6.01 -9.08 5.21
C GLU A 243 -6.35 -10.02 6.38
N LEU A 244 -6.31 -9.51 7.61
CA LEU A 244 -6.61 -10.29 8.81
C LEU A 244 -8.11 -10.48 9.03
N SER A 245 -8.92 -9.48 8.66
CA SER A 245 -10.36 -9.51 8.83
C SER A 245 -11.01 -10.38 7.77
N GLU A 246 -11.59 -11.49 8.20
CA GLU A 246 -12.35 -12.37 7.30
C GLU A 246 -13.55 -11.66 6.67
N GLU A 247 -14.18 -10.75 7.42
CA GLU A 247 -15.32 -9.97 6.93
C GLU A 247 -14.89 -9.02 5.81
N GLN A 248 -13.76 -8.32 5.97
CA GLN A 248 -13.22 -7.46 4.93
C GLN A 248 -12.77 -8.26 3.72
N CYS A 249 -12.16 -9.45 3.88
CA CYS A 249 -11.81 -10.34 2.79
C CYS A 249 -13.06 -10.74 1.97
N LYS A 250 -14.12 -11.21 2.62
CA LYS A 250 -15.38 -11.59 1.96
C LYS A 250 -16.01 -10.42 1.21
N TYR A 251 -15.99 -9.24 1.82
CA TYR A 251 -16.48 -8.03 1.17
C TYR A 251 -15.64 -7.68 -0.07
N ALA A 252 -14.32 -7.70 0.04
CA ALA A 252 -13.41 -7.43 -1.06
C ALA A 252 -13.62 -8.40 -2.21
N GLU A 253 -13.69 -9.70 -1.95
CA GLU A 253 -13.96 -10.73 -2.97
C GLU A 253 -15.28 -10.48 -3.70
N LYS A 254 -16.36 -10.17 -2.97
CA LYS A 254 -17.65 -9.82 -3.59
C LYS A 254 -17.54 -8.59 -4.49
N ARG A 255 -16.88 -7.54 -4.01
CA ARG A 255 -16.64 -6.30 -4.77
C ARG A 255 -15.86 -6.55 -6.06
N LEU A 256 -14.80 -7.36 -5.99
CA LEU A 256 -13.95 -7.67 -7.13
C LEU A 256 -14.65 -8.58 -8.15
N ASN A 257 -15.45 -9.55 -7.70
CA ASN A 257 -16.24 -10.41 -8.57
C ASN A 257 -17.29 -9.61 -9.37
N ILE A 258 -17.94 -8.63 -8.76
CA ILE A 258 -18.86 -7.71 -9.46
C ILE A 258 -18.08 -6.93 -10.53
N ARG A 259 -16.90 -6.42 -10.20
CA ARG A 259 -16.05 -5.68 -11.14
C ARG A 259 -15.65 -6.54 -12.34
N ILE A 260 -15.21 -7.77 -12.11
CA ILE A 260 -14.78 -8.70 -13.18
C ILE A 260 -15.96 -9.08 -14.08
N SER A 261 -17.13 -9.33 -13.49
CA SER A 261 -18.33 -9.76 -14.23
C SER A 261 -19.02 -8.63 -14.99
N GLN A 262 -18.85 -7.38 -14.56
CA GLN A 262 -19.53 -6.19 -15.12
C GLN A 262 -18.54 -5.03 -15.35
N PRO A 263 -17.53 -5.18 -16.20
CA PRO A 263 -16.48 -4.17 -16.37
C PRO A 263 -16.98 -2.83 -16.93
N GLN A 264 -18.17 -2.81 -17.55
CA GLN A 264 -18.74 -1.62 -18.21
C GLN A 264 -19.51 -0.67 -17.26
N LEU A 265 -19.75 -1.07 -16.00
CA LEU A 265 -20.48 -0.26 -15.03
C LEU A 265 -19.63 0.73 -14.23
N PHE A 266 -18.33 0.85 -14.56
CA PHE A 266 -17.40 1.62 -13.73
C PHE A 266 -16.42 2.47 -14.56
#